data_44c5f53d21cc1c0d736c758e3f484ac4
#
_entry.id   44c5f53d21cc1c0d736c758e3f484ac4
#
_cell.length_a   1.000
_cell.length_b   1.000
_cell.length_c   1.000
_cell.angle_alpha   90.00
_cell.angle_beta   90.00
_cell.angle_gamma   90.00
#
_symmetry.space_group_name_H-M   'P 1'
#
loop_
_entity.id
_entity.type
_entity.pdbx_description
1 polymer ?
#
loop_
_entity_poly.entity_id
_entity_poly.type
_entity_poly.pdbx_seq_one_letter_code
_entity_poly.pdbx_strand_id
1 'polypeptide(L)'
;LYSLNKYFAETLDVLESIIKEPLFPEKELGTVIDANIQQYQVNASKVDFLAHRSLLRALYGEEHPCGRYVEETDYHHITPALLREFYDTYYHSGNCYVYLSGKVTDEITHRIEAAFGTTHFGNHQQVAVKKDFTFVSIPEKRLFIEREDAMQSAVKLGTTTIMRTHPDYLKLRVLITLFGGYFGSRLMSNIREEKGYTYGISAGIMFYPGSGLLGISTETANEYVEPLIQEVYKEIDKLQNDKVTPEELAMVRNYMLGEMCRNYESPFSLADAWMFILTSGLDDDYFARSLQAVKEVTPEEIRELAGRYLCKESLKEVIAGKKLA
;
A
#
# COMPACT_ATOMS: atom_id res chain seq x y z
N LEU A 1 -18.59 -6.68 -7.20
CA LEU A 1 -19.87 -6.50 -7.92
C LEU A 1 -20.71 -5.42 -7.23
N TYR A 2 -21.15 -4.41 -7.98
CA TYR A 2 -22.14 -3.43 -7.52
C TYR A 2 -23.41 -3.61 -8.36
N SER A 3 -24.55 -3.84 -7.72
CA SER A 3 -25.82 -4.10 -8.40
C SER A 3 -26.99 -3.47 -7.66
N LEU A 4 -28.01 -3.07 -8.41
CA LEU A 4 -29.32 -2.78 -7.82
C LEU A 4 -30.00 -4.10 -7.44
N ASN A 5 -30.73 -4.14 -6.32
CA ASN A 5 -31.42 -5.36 -5.86
C ASN A 5 -32.30 -6.01 -6.96
N LYS A 6 -32.97 -5.22 -7.79
CA LYS A 6 -33.85 -5.72 -8.87
C LYS A 6 -33.11 -6.47 -9.98
N TYR A 7 -31.79 -6.26 -10.12
CA TYR A 7 -30.93 -6.92 -11.12
C TYR A 7 -29.90 -7.85 -10.48
N PHE A 8 -30.02 -8.09 -9.17
CA PHE A 8 -29.02 -8.85 -8.43
C PHE A 8 -28.88 -10.27 -8.97
N ALA A 9 -29.99 -10.94 -9.29
CA ALA A 9 -29.96 -12.30 -9.80
C ALA A 9 -29.13 -12.41 -11.08
N GLU A 10 -29.45 -11.61 -12.09
CA GLU A 10 -28.79 -11.64 -13.40
C GLU A 10 -27.31 -11.24 -13.29
N THR A 11 -26.99 -10.27 -12.43
CA THR A 11 -25.59 -9.85 -12.23
C THR A 11 -24.79 -10.87 -11.44
N LEU A 12 -25.42 -11.60 -10.51
CA LEU A 12 -24.79 -12.69 -9.78
C LEU A 12 -24.49 -13.87 -10.70
N ASP A 13 -25.43 -14.24 -11.59
CA ASP A 13 -25.23 -15.34 -12.56
C ASP A 13 -24.01 -15.06 -13.47
N VAL A 14 -23.82 -13.79 -13.89
CA VAL A 14 -22.62 -13.39 -14.66
C VAL A 14 -21.36 -13.50 -13.81
N LEU A 15 -21.40 -13.02 -12.55
CA LEU A 15 -20.23 -13.13 -11.64
C LEU A 15 -19.86 -14.59 -11.39
N GLU A 16 -20.85 -15.44 -11.14
CA GLU A 16 -20.66 -16.87 -10.92
C GLU A 16 -19.98 -17.54 -12.13
N SER A 17 -20.50 -17.26 -13.34
CA SER A 17 -19.90 -17.77 -14.58
C SER A 17 -18.45 -17.31 -14.78
N ILE A 18 -18.13 -16.02 -14.53
CA ILE A 18 -16.77 -15.51 -14.65
C ILE A 18 -15.82 -16.21 -13.65
N ILE A 19 -16.29 -16.46 -12.43
CA ILE A 19 -15.44 -17.04 -11.38
C ILE A 19 -15.29 -18.55 -11.57
N LYS A 20 -16.35 -19.26 -11.94
CA LYS A 20 -16.33 -20.73 -12.01
C LYS A 20 -15.91 -21.28 -13.37
N GLU A 21 -16.18 -20.54 -14.45
CA GLU A 21 -15.98 -20.99 -15.84
C GLU A 21 -15.19 -19.99 -16.70
N PRO A 22 -14.00 -19.50 -16.24
CA PRO A 22 -13.23 -18.53 -17.01
C PRO A 22 -12.72 -19.12 -18.32
N LEU A 23 -12.80 -18.37 -19.41
CA LEU A 23 -12.49 -18.83 -20.76
C LEU A 23 -11.00 -18.64 -21.14
N PHE A 24 -10.40 -17.52 -20.71
CA PHE A 24 -9.04 -17.09 -21.10
C PHE A 24 -8.78 -17.12 -22.62
N PRO A 25 -9.59 -16.43 -23.44
CA PRO A 25 -9.43 -16.51 -24.88
C PRO A 25 -8.14 -15.78 -25.31
N GLU A 26 -7.41 -16.38 -26.24
CA GLU A 26 -6.07 -15.93 -26.67
C GLU A 26 -6.08 -14.51 -27.25
N LYS A 27 -7.11 -14.17 -28.03
CA LYS A 27 -7.23 -12.85 -28.66
C LYS A 27 -7.36 -11.73 -27.62
N GLU A 28 -8.24 -11.93 -26.65
CA GLU A 28 -8.47 -10.97 -25.57
C GLU A 28 -7.26 -10.87 -24.65
N LEU A 29 -6.58 -11.99 -24.38
CA LEU A 29 -5.31 -12.02 -23.66
C LEU A 29 -4.26 -11.18 -24.37
N GLY A 30 -4.09 -11.33 -25.69
CA GLY A 30 -3.19 -10.50 -26.49
C GLY A 30 -3.47 -9.01 -26.33
N THR A 31 -4.74 -8.60 -26.39
CA THR A 31 -5.14 -7.20 -26.19
C THR A 31 -4.77 -6.68 -24.78
N VAL A 32 -4.97 -7.51 -23.75
CA VAL A 32 -4.61 -7.16 -22.36
C VAL A 32 -3.10 -7.06 -22.20
N ILE A 33 -2.34 -7.97 -22.78
CA ILE A 33 -0.87 -7.95 -22.78
C ILE A 33 -0.35 -6.67 -23.43
N ASP A 34 -0.81 -6.32 -24.63
CA ASP A 34 -0.41 -5.11 -25.35
C ASP A 34 -0.70 -3.85 -24.54
N ALA A 35 -1.88 -3.76 -23.93
CA ALA A 35 -2.25 -2.63 -23.08
C ALA A 35 -1.34 -2.53 -21.84
N ASN A 36 -0.99 -3.64 -21.21
CA ASN A 36 -0.10 -3.66 -20.05
C ASN A 36 1.35 -3.31 -20.43
N ILE A 37 1.84 -3.76 -21.58
CA ILE A 37 3.16 -3.36 -22.10
C ILE A 37 3.22 -1.85 -22.35
N GLN A 38 2.21 -1.28 -23.02
CA GLN A 38 2.13 0.17 -23.21
C GLN A 38 2.12 0.92 -21.88
N GLN A 39 1.33 0.47 -20.91
CA GLN A 39 1.31 1.08 -19.57
C GLN A 39 2.66 0.95 -18.86
N TYR A 40 3.33 -0.21 -18.98
CA TYR A 40 4.67 -0.42 -18.45
C TYR A 40 5.68 0.57 -19.05
N GLN A 41 5.69 0.72 -20.39
CA GLN A 41 6.59 1.66 -21.09
C GLN A 41 6.38 3.10 -20.63
N VAL A 42 5.11 3.54 -20.50
CA VAL A 42 4.77 4.86 -19.94
C VAL A 42 5.26 5.00 -18.50
N ASN A 43 5.09 3.97 -17.68
CA ASN A 43 5.54 4.02 -16.28
C ASN A 43 7.07 3.99 -16.18
N ALA A 44 7.75 3.17 -16.98
CA ALA A 44 9.22 3.06 -17.01
C ALA A 44 9.92 4.38 -17.40
N SER A 45 9.21 5.32 -18.05
CA SER A 45 9.72 6.65 -18.32
C SER A 45 9.66 7.60 -17.11
N LYS A 46 8.87 7.30 -16.08
CA LYS A 46 8.65 8.17 -14.92
C LYS A 46 9.71 7.96 -13.84
N VAL A 47 10.29 9.02 -13.35
CA VAL A 47 11.28 8.98 -12.26
C VAL A 47 10.70 8.41 -10.97
N ASP A 48 9.43 8.70 -10.67
CA ASP A 48 8.74 8.17 -9.49
C ASP A 48 8.65 6.63 -9.50
N PHE A 49 8.27 6.06 -10.65
CA PHE A 49 8.21 4.62 -10.84
C PHE A 49 9.59 3.96 -10.66
N LEU A 50 10.63 4.55 -11.27
CA LEU A 50 12.00 4.05 -11.16
C LEU A 50 12.50 4.10 -9.71
N ALA A 51 12.28 5.21 -9.02
CA ALA A 51 12.67 5.37 -7.63
C ALA A 51 11.93 4.39 -6.71
N HIS A 52 10.61 4.20 -6.92
CA HIS A 52 9.81 3.29 -6.11
C HIS A 52 10.27 1.83 -6.23
N ARG A 53 10.38 1.31 -7.46
CA ARG A 53 10.82 -0.08 -7.67
C ARG A 53 12.24 -0.31 -7.15
N SER A 54 13.13 0.69 -7.29
CA SER A 54 14.50 0.61 -6.80
C SER A 54 14.57 0.65 -5.27
N LEU A 55 13.68 1.40 -4.59
CA LEU A 55 13.57 1.35 -3.13
C LEU A 55 13.14 -0.04 -2.65
N LEU A 56 12.15 -0.64 -3.28
CA LEU A 56 11.72 -2.00 -2.93
C LEU A 56 12.86 -3.02 -3.11
N ARG A 57 13.59 -2.95 -4.24
CA ARG A 57 14.75 -3.81 -4.48
C ARG A 57 15.86 -3.58 -3.45
N ALA A 58 16.12 -2.33 -3.09
CA ALA A 58 17.12 -1.96 -2.09
C ALA A 58 16.80 -2.51 -0.69
N LEU A 59 15.51 -2.57 -0.33
CA LEU A 59 15.07 -3.05 0.99
C LEU A 59 14.89 -4.56 1.05
N TYR A 60 14.40 -5.19 -0.02
CA TYR A 60 14.01 -6.60 0.00
C TYR A 60 14.96 -7.52 -0.78
N GLY A 61 15.78 -6.98 -1.68
CA GLY A 61 16.64 -7.77 -2.56
C GLY A 61 15.91 -8.32 -3.80
N GLU A 62 16.66 -8.80 -4.76
CA GLU A 62 16.14 -9.26 -6.06
C GLU A 62 15.36 -10.58 -5.98
N GLU A 63 15.72 -11.45 -5.04
CA GLU A 63 15.09 -12.77 -4.87
C GLU A 63 13.75 -12.70 -4.12
N HIS A 64 13.48 -11.58 -3.45
CA HIS A 64 12.23 -11.39 -2.72
C HIS A 64 11.13 -10.91 -3.67
N PRO A 65 9.89 -11.45 -3.58
CA PRO A 65 8.78 -11.04 -4.47
C PRO A 65 8.53 -9.53 -4.52
N CYS A 66 8.74 -8.83 -3.39
CA CYS A 66 8.54 -7.37 -3.33
C CYS A 66 9.70 -6.58 -3.96
N GLY A 67 10.89 -7.15 -4.03
CA GLY A 67 12.08 -6.50 -4.63
C GLY A 67 12.34 -6.90 -6.07
N ARG A 68 11.69 -7.99 -6.54
CA ARG A 68 11.79 -8.44 -7.92
C ARG A 68 11.11 -7.47 -8.87
N TYR A 69 11.77 -7.16 -9.96
CA TYR A 69 11.17 -6.37 -11.02
C TYR A 69 10.35 -7.23 -11.96
N VAL A 70 9.22 -6.71 -12.36
CA VAL A 70 8.51 -7.18 -13.56
C VAL A 70 9.07 -6.38 -14.72
N GLU A 71 9.51 -7.07 -15.77
CA GLU A 71 10.07 -6.49 -17.00
C GLU A 71 9.08 -6.66 -18.16
N GLU A 72 9.27 -5.89 -19.22
CA GLU A 72 8.41 -5.97 -20.40
C GLU A 72 8.37 -7.40 -21.00
N THR A 73 9.50 -8.09 -20.98
CA THR A 73 9.62 -9.46 -21.45
C THR A 73 8.77 -10.46 -20.68
N ASP A 74 8.45 -10.21 -19.42
CA ASP A 74 7.63 -11.11 -18.59
C ASP A 74 6.19 -11.18 -19.12
N TYR A 75 5.67 -10.09 -19.67
CA TYR A 75 4.32 -10.07 -20.26
C TYR A 75 4.19 -10.99 -21.44
N HIS A 76 5.23 -11.16 -22.26
CA HIS A 76 5.22 -12.04 -23.44
C HIS A 76 5.23 -13.53 -23.08
N HIS A 77 5.57 -13.89 -21.85
CA HIS A 77 5.53 -15.28 -21.37
C HIS A 77 4.15 -15.70 -20.87
N ILE A 78 3.20 -14.77 -20.73
CA ILE A 78 1.85 -15.09 -20.24
C ILE A 78 1.05 -15.76 -21.37
N THR A 79 0.54 -16.96 -21.09
CA THR A 79 -0.27 -17.75 -22.04
C THR A 79 -1.60 -18.13 -21.40
N PRO A 80 -2.63 -18.49 -22.20
CA PRO A 80 -3.88 -19.03 -21.67
C PRO A 80 -3.66 -20.28 -20.79
N ALA A 81 -2.67 -21.11 -21.12
CA ALA A 81 -2.32 -22.30 -20.34
C ALA A 81 -1.81 -21.94 -18.93
N LEU A 82 -0.90 -20.95 -18.83
CA LEU A 82 -0.41 -20.45 -17.54
C LEU A 82 -1.51 -19.80 -16.70
N LEU A 83 -2.42 -19.05 -17.34
CA LEU A 83 -3.57 -18.47 -16.63
C LEU A 83 -4.50 -19.57 -16.12
N ARG A 84 -4.72 -20.64 -16.88
CA ARG A 84 -5.52 -21.79 -16.46
C ARG A 84 -4.85 -22.50 -15.28
N GLU A 85 -3.56 -22.77 -15.33
CA GLU A 85 -2.80 -23.38 -14.23
C GLU A 85 -2.88 -22.54 -12.95
N PHE A 86 -2.72 -21.21 -13.08
CA PHE A 86 -2.87 -20.29 -11.93
C PHE A 86 -4.30 -20.32 -11.37
N TYR A 87 -5.30 -20.29 -12.24
CA TYR A 87 -6.70 -20.36 -11.83
C TYR A 87 -7.00 -21.69 -11.11
N ASP A 88 -6.63 -22.83 -11.71
CA ASP A 88 -6.87 -24.15 -11.12
C ASP A 88 -6.17 -24.34 -9.78
N THR A 89 -5.07 -23.59 -9.56
CA THR A 89 -4.28 -23.64 -8.33
C THR A 89 -4.93 -22.79 -7.20
N TYR A 90 -5.40 -21.58 -7.52
CA TYR A 90 -5.74 -20.59 -6.50
C TYR A 90 -7.23 -20.26 -6.42
N TYR A 91 -8.01 -20.49 -7.48
CA TYR A 91 -9.43 -20.17 -7.54
C TYR A 91 -10.27 -21.39 -7.19
N HIS A 92 -10.60 -21.54 -5.91
CA HIS A 92 -11.44 -22.62 -5.42
C HIS A 92 -12.21 -22.21 -4.19
N SER A 93 -13.32 -22.89 -3.90
CA SER A 93 -14.23 -22.56 -2.78
C SER A 93 -13.56 -22.58 -1.39
N GLY A 94 -12.50 -23.35 -1.20
CA GLY A 94 -11.71 -23.37 0.05
C GLY A 94 -10.79 -22.16 0.25
N ASN A 95 -10.63 -21.31 -0.77
CA ASN A 95 -9.83 -20.07 -0.74
C ASN A 95 -10.69 -18.85 -1.14
N CYS A 96 -11.96 -18.84 -0.77
CA CYS A 96 -12.93 -17.82 -1.16
C CYS A 96 -13.65 -17.26 0.06
N TYR A 97 -13.67 -15.95 0.18
CA TYR A 97 -14.48 -15.20 1.14
C TYR A 97 -15.44 -14.29 0.37
N VAL A 98 -16.72 -14.31 0.74
CA VAL A 98 -17.74 -13.45 0.13
C VAL A 98 -18.19 -12.42 1.16
N TYR A 99 -18.08 -11.14 0.80
CA TYR A 99 -18.57 -10.02 1.60
C TYR A 99 -19.80 -9.45 0.93
N LEU A 100 -20.92 -9.42 1.65
CA LEU A 100 -22.19 -8.94 1.16
C LEU A 100 -22.62 -7.69 1.92
N SER A 101 -22.90 -6.61 1.21
CA SER A 101 -23.19 -5.31 1.81
C SER A 101 -24.29 -4.57 1.05
N GLY A 102 -25.08 -3.77 1.78
CA GLY A 102 -26.20 -3.00 1.24
C GLY A 102 -27.54 -3.46 1.79
N LYS A 103 -28.60 -3.43 0.96
CA LYS A 103 -29.90 -3.99 1.34
C LYS A 103 -29.88 -5.52 1.17
N VAL A 104 -29.35 -6.19 2.16
CA VAL A 104 -29.28 -7.67 2.21
C VAL A 104 -30.63 -8.21 2.63
N THR A 105 -31.18 -9.15 1.83
CA THR A 105 -32.42 -9.87 2.12
C THR A 105 -32.13 -11.37 2.19
N ASP A 106 -33.03 -12.15 2.80
CA ASP A 106 -32.90 -13.61 2.87
C ASP A 106 -32.76 -14.23 1.48
N GLU A 107 -33.50 -13.72 0.49
CA GLU A 107 -33.40 -14.16 -0.90
C GLU A 107 -31.97 -13.97 -1.45
N ILE A 108 -31.37 -12.79 -1.23
CA ILE A 108 -30.01 -12.49 -1.67
C ILE A 108 -29.01 -13.40 -0.98
N THR A 109 -29.15 -13.59 0.33
CA THR A 109 -28.29 -14.50 1.12
C THR A 109 -28.38 -15.93 0.59
N HIS A 110 -29.58 -16.45 0.40
CA HIS A 110 -29.77 -17.81 -0.14
C HIS A 110 -29.17 -17.99 -1.54
N ARG A 111 -29.25 -16.96 -2.41
CA ARG A 111 -28.64 -17.02 -3.74
C ARG A 111 -27.10 -17.05 -3.65
N ILE A 112 -26.49 -16.24 -2.79
CA ILE A 112 -25.05 -16.28 -2.57
C ILE A 112 -24.60 -17.63 -1.98
N GLU A 113 -25.34 -18.16 -1.01
CA GLU A 113 -25.07 -19.48 -0.45
C GLU A 113 -25.18 -20.59 -1.50
N ALA A 114 -26.18 -20.53 -2.35
CA ALA A 114 -26.33 -21.49 -3.45
C ALA A 114 -25.18 -21.39 -4.47
N ALA A 115 -24.77 -20.17 -4.81
CA ALA A 115 -23.70 -19.94 -5.78
C ALA A 115 -22.30 -20.30 -5.24
N PHE A 116 -21.98 -19.90 -3.99
CA PHE A 116 -20.60 -19.97 -3.48
C PHE A 116 -20.45 -20.77 -2.17
N GLY A 117 -21.51 -21.01 -1.41
CA GLY A 117 -21.45 -21.63 -0.10
C GLY A 117 -21.64 -23.14 -0.11
N THR A 118 -22.60 -23.64 -0.88
CA THR A 118 -22.97 -25.08 -0.91
C THR A 118 -22.34 -25.84 -2.05
N THR A 119 -21.99 -25.17 -3.15
CA THR A 119 -21.42 -25.78 -4.33
C THR A 119 -19.90 -25.60 -4.32
N HIS A 120 -19.19 -26.71 -4.23
CA HIS A 120 -17.72 -26.69 -4.38
C HIS A 120 -17.35 -26.37 -5.83
N PHE A 121 -16.41 -25.46 -6.00
CA PHE A 121 -15.80 -25.14 -7.28
C PHE A 121 -14.27 -25.11 -7.16
N GLY A 122 -13.60 -25.35 -8.30
CA GLY A 122 -12.15 -25.39 -8.37
C GLY A 122 -11.52 -26.65 -7.75
N ASN A 123 -10.22 -26.75 -7.83
CA ASN A 123 -9.45 -27.87 -7.33
C ASN A 123 -9.00 -27.60 -5.89
N HIS A 124 -9.43 -28.45 -4.93
CA HIS A 124 -9.14 -28.28 -3.50
C HIS A 124 -7.73 -28.69 -3.06
N GLN A 125 -6.79 -28.82 -3.97
CA GLN A 125 -5.41 -29.10 -3.56
C GLN A 125 -4.87 -27.90 -2.78
N GLN A 126 -4.55 -28.09 -1.50
CA GLN A 126 -3.83 -27.10 -0.72
C GLN A 126 -2.45 -26.87 -1.32
N VAL A 127 -2.28 -25.75 -1.99
CA VAL A 127 -0.97 -25.31 -2.43
C VAL A 127 -0.26 -24.68 -1.24
N ALA A 128 0.87 -25.23 -0.86
CA ALA A 128 1.72 -24.64 0.13
C ALA A 128 2.31 -23.33 -0.42
N VAL A 129 1.68 -22.20 -0.12
CA VAL A 129 2.25 -20.89 -0.42
C VAL A 129 3.45 -20.68 0.48
N LYS A 130 4.62 -20.48 -0.11
CA LYS A 130 5.82 -20.11 0.64
C LYS A 130 5.53 -18.76 1.32
N LYS A 131 5.47 -18.76 2.65
CA LYS A 131 5.16 -17.56 3.45
C LYS A 131 6.40 -16.85 3.97
N ASP A 132 7.52 -17.57 4.07
CA ASP A 132 8.75 -17.06 4.65
C ASP A 132 9.73 -16.72 3.52
N PHE A 133 9.86 -15.44 3.27
CA PHE A 133 10.89 -14.90 2.37
C PHE A 133 11.97 -14.23 3.21
N THR A 134 13.20 -14.65 3.02
CA THR A 134 14.35 -13.89 3.54
C THR A 134 14.56 -12.69 2.64
N PHE A 135 14.60 -11.51 3.21
CA PHE A 135 14.98 -10.30 2.48
C PHE A 135 16.38 -9.84 2.88
N VAL A 136 17.12 -9.42 1.88
CA VAL A 136 18.50 -8.96 2.05
C VAL A 136 18.57 -7.53 1.54
N SER A 137 18.55 -6.57 2.48
CA SER A 137 18.75 -5.17 2.13
C SER A 137 20.16 -4.96 1.59
N ILE A 138 20.31 -4.16 0.54
CA ILE A 138 21.63 -3.78 0.05
C ILE A 138 22.38 -2.98 1.11
N PRO A 139 23.73 -3.03 1.13
CA PRO A 139 24.53 -2.28 2.11
C PRO A 139 24.48 -0.76 1.88
N GLU A 140 24.39 -0.32 0.63
CA GLU A 140 24.38 1.09 0.26
C GLU A 140 23.21 1.82 0.89
N LYS A 141 23.49 2.97 1.53
CA LYS A 141 22.45 3.85 2.06
C LYS A 141 21.73 4.60 0.95
N ARG A 142 22.47 5.01 -0.10
CA ARG A 142 21.96 5.85 -1.18
C ARG A 142 22.16 5.19 -2.54
N LEU A 143 21.08 5.22 -3.35
CA LEU A 143 21.08 4.87 -4.76
C LEU A 143 20.66 6.08 -5.59
N PHE A 144 21.35 6.29 -6.72
CA PHE A 144 21.00 7.29 -7.70
C PHE A 144 20.78 6.64 -9.06
N ILE A 145 19.59 6.85 -9.64
CA ILE A 145 19.20 6.41 -10.96
C ILE A 145 19.24 7.62 -11.89
N GLU A 146 20.24 7.68 -12.76
CA GLU A 146 20.43 8.79 -13.69
C GLU A 146 19.34 8.79 -14.77
N ARG A 147 18.72 9.94 -14.95
CA ARG A 147 17.81 10.27 -16.05
C ARG A 147 18.14 11.66 -16.54
N GLU A 148 18.99 11.74 -17.56
CA GLU A 148 19.54 13.00 -18.11
C GLU A 148 18.45 13.97 -18.59
N ASP A 149 17.32 13.43 -19.07
CA ASP A 149 16.17 14.16 -19.59
C ASP A 149 15.15 14.57 -18.51
N ALA A 150 15.37 14.18 -17.26
CA ALA A 150 14.41 14.44 -16.19
C ALA A 150 14.42 15.92 -15.78
N MET A 151 13.23 16.54 -15.82
CA MET A 151 13.03 17.92 -15.34
C MET A 151 12.95 17.99 -13.82
N GLN A 152 12.56 16.89 -13.16
CA GLN A 152 12.46 16.74 -11.72
C GLN A 152 13.08 15.42 -11.29
N SER A 153 13.51 15.37 -10.04
CA SER A 153 13.94 14.13 -9.38
C SER A 153 12.85 13.59 -8.46
N ALA A 154 12.60 12.29 -8.53
CA ALA A 154 11.86 11.59 -7.50
C ALA A 154 12.79 11.19 -6.37
N VAL A 155 12.38 11.46 -5.13
CA VAL A 155 13.10 11.10 -3.91
C VAL A 155 12.23 10.16 -3.09
N LYS A 156 12.74 8.96 -2.82
CA LYS A 156 12.12 7.96 -1.94
C LYS A 156 13.07 7.65 -0.80
N LEU A 157 12.61 7.86 0.42
CA LEU A 157 13.33 7.41 1.61
C LEU A 157 12.51 6.30 2.25
N GLY A 158 13.13 5.21 2.67
CA GLY A 158 12.36 4.12 3.26
C GLY A 158 13.18 3.12 4.07
N THR A 159 12.49 2.45 4.97
CA THR A 159 13.03 1.35 5.77
C THR A 159 11.94 0.32 6.05
N THR A 160 12.33 -0.91 6.34
CA THR A 160 11.37 -1.91 6.83
C THR A 160 10.91 -1.54 8.24
N THR A 161 9.67 -1.86 8.56
CA THR A 161 9.06 -1.53 9.85
C THR A 161 8.11 -2.63 10.31
N ILE A 162 7.47 -2.42 11.45
CA ILE A 162 6.56 -3.37 12.09
C ILE A 162 5.30 -3.62 11.25
N MET A 163 4.72 -4.81 11.46
CA MET A 163 3.44 -5.20 10.87
C MET A 163 2.24 -4.59 11.61
N ARG A 164 1.07 -4.61 10.97
CA ARG A 164 -0.21 -4.10 11.54
C ARG A 164 -0.62 -4.77 12.86
N THR A 165 -0.18 -6.00 13.07
CA THR A 165 -0.46 -6.78 14.29
C THR A 165 0.43 -6.40 15.48
N HIS A 166 1.47 -5.59 15.25
CA HIS A 166 2.36 -5.15 16.34
C HIS A 166 1.65 -4.17 17.29
N PRO A 167 1.85 -4.28 18.61
CA PRO A 167 1.20 -3.39 19.59
C PRO A 167 1.41 -1.90 19.37
N ASP A 168 2.59 -1.50 18.91
CA ASP A 168 2.93 -0.09 18.67
C ASP A 168 2.28 0.48 17.39
N TYR A 169 1.78 -0.38 16.49
CA TYR A 169 1.37 0.06 15.14
C TYR A 169 0.30 1.15 15.14
N LEU A 170 -0.73 1.00 15.98
CA LEU A 170 -1.85 1.97 16.01
C LEU A 170 -1.41 3.37 16.43
N LYS A 171 -0.48 3.47 17.38
CA LYS A 171 0.10 4.75 17.81
C LYS A 171 1.16 5.24 16.81
N LEU A 172 1.92 4.32 16.20
CA LEU A 172 2.86 4.66 15.11
C LEU A 172 2.12 5.30 13.92
N ARG A 173 0.92 4.85 13.60
CA ARG A 173 0.08 5.50 12.58
C ARG A 173 -0.17 6.99 12.90
N VAL A 174 -0.42 7.33 14.17
CA VAL A 174 -0.62 8.75 14.57
C VAL A 174 0.66 9.54 14.35
N LEU A 175 1.82 9.01 14.76
CA LEU A 175 3.12 9.62 14.50
C LEU A 175 3.35 9.85 12.99
N ILE A 176 3.14 8.83 12.16
CA ILE A 176 3.39 8.94 10.71
C ILE A 176 2.40 9.89 10.04
N THR A 177 1.15 9.93 10.50
CA THR A 177 0.18 10.92 10.02
C THR A 177 0.64 12.36 10.36
N LEU A 178 1.07 12.59 11.59
CA LEU A 178 1.64 13.87 12.02
C LEU A 178 2.88 14.26 11.22
N PHE A 179 3.77 13.31 10.97
CA PHE A 179 5.02 13.51 10.25
C PHE A 179 4.80 13.89 8.79
N GLY A 180 4.00 13.10 8.03
CA GLY A 180 3.82 13.30 6.58
C GLY A 180 2.52 12.72 6.02
N GLY A 181 1.55 12.32 6.85
CA GLY A 181 0.36 11.59 6.40
C GLY A 181 -0.83 12.45 5.96
N TYR A 182 -0.75 13.77 6.06
CA TYR A 182 -1.82 14.68 5.67
C TYR A 182 -1.28 16.06 5.28
N PHE A 183 -2.14 16.92 4.73
CA PHE A 183 -1.75 18.23 4.19
C PHE A 183 -1.13 19.15 5.24
N GLY A 184 -1.62 19.16 6.49
CA GLY A 184 -1.07 19.94 7.60
C GLY A 184 0.07 19.25 8.36
N SER A 185 0.67 18.19 7.82
CA SER A 185 1.79 17.47 8.45
C SER A 185 3.09 18.26 8.46
N ARG A 186 4.03 17.87 9.32
CA ARG A 186 5.32 18.57 9.45
C ARG A 186 6.10 18.66 8.14
N LEU A 187 6.19 17.55 7.40
CA LEU A 187 6.87 17.56 6.11
C LEU A 187 6.21 18.49 5.09
N MET A 188 4.87 18.50 5.04
CA MET A 188 4.15 19.41 4.15
C MET A 188 4.34 20.86 4.54
N SER A 189 4.19 21.21 5.82
CA SER A 189 4.35 22.59 6.32
C SER A 189 5.77 23.13 6.12
N ASN A 190 6.80 22.32 6.43
CA ASN A 190 8.19 22.75 6.26
C ASN A 190 8.59 22.77 4.76
N ILE A 191 8.49 21.62 4.09
CA ILE A 191 9.19 21.42 2.81
C ILE A 191 8.38 22.01 1.66
N ARG A 192 7.04 21.91 1.70
CA ARG A 192 6.17 22.46 0.66
C ARG A 192 5.83 23.94 0.94
N GLU A 193 5.31 24.26 2.13
CA GLU A 193 4.75 25.59 2.39
C GLU A 193 5.84 26.63 2.72
N GLU A 194 6.77 26.28 3.63
CA GLU A 194 7.81 27.22 4.07
C GLU A 194 8.96 27.31 3.06
N LYS A 195 9.48 26.15 2.57
CA LYS A 195 10.65 26.11 1.68
C LYS A 195 10.30 26.16 0.21
N GLY A 196 9.11 25.71 -0.19
CA GLY A 196 8.70 25.65 -1.59
C GLY A 196 9.49 24.67 -2.47
N TYR A 197 10.12 23.64 -1.85
CA TYR A 197 10.97 22.70 -2.59
C TYR A 197 10.19 21.68 -3.40
N THR A 198 8.94 21.40 -3.07
CA THR A 198 8.09 20.42 -3.74
C THR A 198 6.64 20.87 -3.81
N TYR A 199 5.89 20.31 -4.75
CA TYR A 199 4.42 20.42 -4.77
C TYR A 199 3.76 19.58 -3.68
N GLY A 200 4.39 18.47 -3.26
CA GLY A 200 3.88 17.62 -2.20
C GLY A 200 4.89 16.57 -1.75
N ILE A 201 4.87 16.32 -0.47
CA ILE A 201 5.66 15.26 0.17
C ILE A 201 4.77 14.48 1.12
N SER A 202 4.93 13.17 1.15
CA SER A 202 4.14 12.30 2.02
C SER A 202 4.99 11.27 2.73
N ALA A 203 4.55 10.87 3.93
CA ALA A 203 5.07 9.71 4.64
C ALA A 203 3.94 8.73 4.96
N GLY A 204 4.20 7.44 4.86
CA GLY A 204 3.21 6.39 5.09
C GLY A 204 3.83 5.05 5.44
N ILE A 205 3.00 4.11 5.88
CA ILE A 205 3.39 2.71 6.08
C ILE A 205 2.63 1.85 5.08
N MET A 206 3.36 1.19 4.21
CA MET A 206 2.85 0.18 3.28
C MET A 206 3.11 -1.21 3.86
N PHE A 207 2.28 -2.20 3.48
CA PHE A 207 2.43 -3.55 3.98
C PHE A 207 2.56 -4.53 2.82
N TYR A 208 3.55 -5.39 2.97
CA TYR A 208 3.85 -6.50 2.09
C TYR A 208 3.78 -7.81 2.89
N PRO A 209 3.69 -8.98 2.27
CA PRO A 209 3.73 -10.24 2.98
C PRO A 209 4.94 -10.34 3.91
N GLY A 210 4.69 -10.41 5.22
CA GLY A 210 5.72 -10.53 6.25
C GLY A 210 6.50 -9.26 6.61
N SER A 211 6.20 -8.09 6.01
CA SER A 211 6.94 -6.85 6.28
C SER A 211 6.09 -5.59 6.17
N GLY A 212 6.30 -4.63 7.07
CA GLY A 212 5.90 -3.25 6.88
C GLY A 212 7.04 -2.45 6.23
N LEU A 213 6.70 -1.43 5.45
CA LEU A 213 7.61 -0.46 4.87
C LEU A 213 7.18 0.94 5.26
N LEU A 214 8.00 1.64 6.01
CA LEU A 214 7.85 3.07 6.24
C LEU A 214 8.54 3.79 5.09
N GLY A 215 7.78 4.59 4.36
CA GLY A 215 8.26 5.31 3.18
C GLY A 215 7.93 6.80 3.23
N ILE A 216 8.85 7.62 2.73
CA ILE A 216 8.68 9.04 2.46
C ILE A 216 8.86 9.22 0.96
N SER A 217 7.97 9.97 0.33
CA SER A 217 7.91 10.11 -1.13
C SER A 217 7.63 11.53 -1.55
N THR A 218 8.42 12.02 -2.52
CA THR A 218 8.23 13.33 -3.13
C THR A 218 8.89 13.40 -4.51
N GLU A 219 8.47 14.38 -5.30
CA GLU A 219 9.19 14.84 -6.50
C GLU A 219 9.57 16.31 -6.32
N THR A 220 10.76 16.68 -6.78
CA THR A 220 11.31 18.03 -6.60
C THR A 220 12.19 18.42 -7.79
N ALA A 221 12.45 19.73 -7.99
CA ALA A 221 13.46 20.16 -8.94
C ALA A 221 14.83 19.61 -8.55
N ASN A 222 15.66 19.29 -9.55
CA ASN A 222 16.91 18.56 -9.33
C ASN A 222 17.85 19.26 -8.33
N GLU A 223 17.85 20.61 -8.28
CA GLU A 223 18.65 21.42 -7.34
C GLU A 223 18.19 21.34 -5.90
N TYR A 224 16.94 20.94 -5.63
CA TYR A 224 16.41 20.86 -4.27
C TYR A 224 16.50 19.47 -3.64
N VAL A 225 17.01 18.47 -4.34
CA VAL A 225 17.13 17.09 -3.82
C VAL A 225 17.87 17.03 -2.49
N GLU A 226 19.09 17.58 -2.43
CA GLU A 226 19.88 17.54 -1.20
C GLU A 226 19.30 18.40 -0.06
N PRO A 227 18.94 19.68 -0.28
CA PRO A 227 18.33 20.46 0.79
C PRO A 227 17.01 19.88 1.29
N LEU A 228 16.20 19.27 0.42
CA LEU A 228 14.97 18.60 0.80
C LEU A 228 15.23 17.39 1.73
N ILE A 229 16.18 16.52 1.38
CA ILE A 229 16.56 15.38 2.22
C ILE A 229 17.05 15.84 3.60
N GLN A 230 17.82 16.93 3.64
CA GLN A 230 18.27 17.52 4.91
C GLN A 230 17.10 18.02 5.76
N GLU A 231 16.10 18.65 5.16
CA GLU A 231 14.91 19.09 5.90
C GLU A 231 14.09 17.89 6.42
N VAL A 232 13.96 16.80 5.66
CA VAL A 232 13.34 15.56 6.16
C VAL A 232 14.06 15.06 7.43
N TYR A 233 15.39 15.01 7.40
CA TYR A 233 16.18 14.56 8.56
C TYR A 233 16.06 15.51 9.75
N LYS A 234 15.98 16.82 9.53
CA LYS A 234 15.74 17.78 10.61
C LYS A 234 14.37 17.59 11.27
N GLU A 235 13.32 17.31 10.50
CA GLU A 235 12.00 17.02 11.05
C GLU A 235 11.99 15.71 11.86
N ILE A 236 12.76 14.68 11.43
CA ILE A 236 12.97 13.48 12.23
C ILE A 236 13.66 13.83 13.56
N ASP A 237 14.74 14.62 13.52
CA ASP A 237 15.44 15.04 14.73
C ASP A 237 14.54 15.80 15.71
N LYS A 238 13.71 16.70 15.19
CA LYS A 238 12.73 17.42 16.02
C LYS A 238 11.74 16.47 16.70
N LEU A 239 11.21 15.47 15.95
CA LEU A 239 10.28 14.50 16.51
C LEU A 239 10.90 13.59 17.58
N GLN A 240 12.19 13.30 17.46
CA GLN A 240 12.92 12.47 18.43
C GLN A 240 13.31 13.24 19.70
N ASN A 241 13.60 14.54 19.58
CA ASN A 241 14.14 15.33 20.68
C ASN A 241 13.09 16.20 21.37
N ASP A 242 12.11 16.69 20.61
CA ASP A 242 11.10 17.63 21.10
C ASP A 242 9.73 16.95 21.20
N LYS A 243 8.97 17.31 22.22
CA LYS A 243 7.56 16.90 22.32
C LYS A 243 6.72 17.69 21.33
N VAL A 244 5.78 17.00 20.68
CA VAL A 244 4.75 17.69 19.88
C VAL A 244 3.86 18.54 20.78
N THR A 245 3.39 19.68 20.26
CA THR A 245 2.51 20.54 21.05
C THR A 245 1.10 19.95 21.19
N PRO A 246 0.36 20.30 22.24
CA PRO A 246 -1.03 19.86 22.38
C PRO A 246 -1.91 20.26 21.20
N GLU A 247 -1.68 21.44 20.62
CA GLU A 247 -2.42 21.97 19.47
C GLU A 247 -2.15 21.13 18.21
N GLU A 248 -0.88 20.83 17.94
CA GLU A 248 -0.47 19.98 16.80
C GLU A 248 -1.09 18.59 16.92
N LEU A 249 -1.02 17.98 18.11
CA LEU A 249 -1.59 16.67 18.35
C LEU A 249 -3.13 16.69 18.24
N ALA A 250 -3.79 17.76 18.65
CA ALA A 250 -5.23 17.93 18.49
C ALA A 250 -5.64 18.02 17.02
N MET A 251 -4.87 18.72 16.19
CA MET A 251 -5.13 18.79 14.74
C MET A 251 -5.04 17.42 14.07
N VAL A 252 -3.99 16.65 14.37
CA VAL A 252 -3.83 15.29 13.81
C VAL A 252 -4.95 14.37 14.26
N ARG A 253 -5.33 14.41 15.54
CA ARG A 253 -6.47 13.64 16.06
C ARG A 253 -7.76 13.97 15.33
N ASN A 254 -8.08 15.25 15.18
CA ASN A 254 -9.29 15.70 14.49
C ASN A 254 -9.30 15.23 13.01
N TYR A 255 -8.16 15.33 12.33
CA TYR A 255 -8.01 14.84 10.97
C TYR A 255 -8.28 13.32 10.90
N MET A 256 -7.61 12.53 11.75
CA MET A 256 -7.75 11.06 11.75
C MET A 256 -9.16 10.61 12.15
N LEU A 257 -9.78 11.27 13.11
CA LEU A 257 -11.17 11.00 13.51
C LEU A 257 -12.14 11.29 12.34
N GLY A 258 -11.93 12.40 11.62
CA GLY A 258 -12.70 12.74 10.44
C GLY A 258 -12.55 11.70 9.31
N GLU A 259 -11.33 11.22 9.07
CA GLU A 259 -11.06 10.12 8.14
C GLU A 259 -11.77 8.82 8.56
N MET A 260 -11.70 8.46 9.84
CA MET A 260 -12.39 7.28 10.36
C MET A 260 -13.91 7.38 10.16
N CYS A 261 -14.51 8.55 10.38
CA CYS A 261 -15.93 8.74 10.12
C CYS A 261 -16.28 8.51 8.63
N ARG A 262 -15.49 9.05 7.70
CA ARG A 262 -15.71 8.83 6.26
C ARG A 262 -15.56 7.37 5.86
N ASN A 263 -14.58 6.68 6.42
CA ASN A 263 -14.30 5.28 6.09
C ASN A 263 -15.36 4.29 6.58
N TYR A 264 -16.31 4.74 7.40
CA TYR A 264 -17.37 3.87 7.97
C TYR A 264 -18.78 4.41 7.74
N GLU A 265 -18.98 5.40 6.88
CA GLU A 265 -20.27 6.06 6.70
C GLU A 265 -21.27 5.28 5.82
N SER A 266 -20.77 4.36 5.01
CA SER A 266 -21.64 3.61 4.09
C SER A 266 -21.54 2.09 4.30
N PRO A 267 -22.59 1.32 3.92
CA PRO A 267 -22.50 -0.14 3.94
C PRO A 267 -21.33 -0.68 3.11
N PHE A 268 -20.96 -0.03 2.02
CA PHE A 268 -19.87 -0.46 1.15
C PHE A 268 -18.51 -0.24 1.82
N SER A 269 -18.29 0.94 2.39
CA SER A 269 -17.05 1.22 3.14
C SER A 269 -16.90 0.34 4.39
N LEU A 270 -18.01 -0.06 5.03
CA LEU A 270 -17.98 -1.05 6.11
C LEU A 270 -17.57 -2.44 5.62
N ALA A 271 -18.05 -2.88 4.44
CA ALA A 271 -17.62 -4.15 3.85
C ALA A 271 -16.12 -4.14 3.53
N ASP A 272 -15.60 -3.04 2.94
CA ASP A 272 -14.18 -2.86 2.67
C ASP A 272 -13.35 -2.88 3.98
N ALA A 273 -13.86 -2.27 5.04
CA ALA A 273 -13.23 -2.28 6.34
C ALA A 273 -13.15 -3.68 6.96
N TRP A 274 -14.23 -4.48 6.86
CA TRP A 274 -14.23 -5.88 7.31
C TRP A 274 -13.33 -6.78 6.45
N MET A 275 -13.33 -6.58 5.14
CA MET A 275 -12.40 -7.26 4.23
C MET A 275 -10.95 -6.97 4.62
N PHE A 276 -10.63 -5.70 4.92
CA PHE A 276 -9.31 -5.29 5.40
C PHE A 276 -8.90 -6.01 6.70
N ILE A 277 -9.80 -6.12 7.69
CA ILE A 277 -9.53 -6.82 8.95
C ILE A 277 -9.16 -8.28 8.68
N LEU A 278 -10.02 -9.01 7.96
CA LEU A 278 -9.81 -10.43 7.70
C LEU A 278 -8.55 -10.70 6.87
N THR A 279 -8.33 -9.95 5.80
CA THR A 279 -7.16 -10.13 4.95
C THR A 279 -5.84 -9.71 5.62
N SER A 280 -5.92 -8.84 6.62
CA SER A 280 -4.75 -8.39 7.41
C SER A 280 -4.49 -9.25 8.65
N GLY A 281 -5.32 -10.26 8.94
CA GLY A 281 -5.19 -11.10 10.14
C GLY A 281 -5.41 -10.34 11.44
N LEU A 282 -6.27 -9.33 11.40
CA LEU A 282 -6.64 -8.49 12.54
C LEU A 282 -7.91 -9.05 13.22
N ASP A 283 -8.15 -8.66 14.45
CA ASP A 283 -9.32 -9.03 15.24
C ASP A 283 -10.45 -7.99 15.17
N ASP A 284 -11.62 -8.36 15.69
CA ASP A 284 -12.83 -7.54 15.66
C ASP A 284 -12.69 -6.24 16.48
N ASP A 285 -11.78 -6.22 17.48
CA ASP A 285 -11.51 -5.06 18.32
C ASP A 285 -10.60 -4.02 17.67
N TYR A 286 -10.05 -4.31 16.47
CA TYR A 286 -9.10 -3.44 15.79
C TYR A 286 -9.63 -2.00 15.63
N PHE A 287 -10.90 -1.82 15.25
CA PHE A 287 -11.48 -0.48 15.07
C PHE A 287 -11.58 0.28 16.40
N ALA A 288 -12.03 -0.40 17.47
CA ALA A 288 -12.13 0.21 18.79
C ALA A 288 -10.75 0.61 19.32
N ARG A 289 -9.75 -0.26 19.19
CA ARG A 289 -8.36 0.03 19.57
C ARG A 289 -7.74 1.13 18.72
N SER A 290 -8.05 1.16 17.41
CA SER A 290 -7.59 2.23 16.51
C SER A 290 -8.15 3.59 16.94
N LEU A 291 -9.44 3.66 17.27
CA LEU A 291 -10.08 4.87 17.79
C LEU A 291 -9.46 5.31 19.11
N GLN A 292 -9.26 4.36 20.02
CA GLN A 292 -8.63 4.63 21.32
C GLN A 292 -7.20 5.15 21.16
N ALA A 293 -6.38 4.52 20.32
CA ALA A 293 -5.01 4.96 20.06
C ALA A 293 -4.94 6.39 19.55
N VAL A 294 -5.84 6.79 18.63
CA VAL A 294 -5.91 8.17 18.12
C VAL A 294 -6.28 9.15 19.23
N LYS A 295 -7.21 8.79 20.13
CA LYS A 295 -7.67 9.68 21.21
C LYS A 295 -6.67 9.84 22.35
N GLU A 296 -5.94 8.77 22.69
CA GLU A 296 -5.18 8.67 23.93
C GLU A 296 -3.66 8.81 23.77
N VAL A 297 -3.10 8.65 22.56
CA VAL A 297 -1.65 8.77 22.37
C VAL A 297 -1.13 10.12 22.91
N THR A 298 -0.04 10.09 23.67
CA THR A 298 0.52 11.28 24.31
C THR A 298 1.71 11.85 23.52
N PRO A 299 2.10 13.12 23.75
CA PRO A 299 3.31 13.69 23.17
C PRO A 299 4.58 12.93 23.53
N GLU A 300 4.65 12.36 24.72
CA GLU A 300 5.73 11.50 25.19
C GLU A 300 5.84 10.24 24.35
N GLU A 301 4.72 9.55 24.14
CA GLU A 301 4.67 8.33 23.32
C GLU A 301 5.02 8.60 21.85
N ILE A 302 4.58 9.74 21.29
CA ILE A 302 4.96 10.15 19.93
C ILE A 302 6.48 10.29 19.83
N ARG A 303 7.13 10.96 20.79
CA ARG A 303 8.60 11.10 20.81
C ARG A 303 9.32 9.75 20.95
N GLU A 304 8.85 8.89 21.85
CA GLU A 304 9.42 7.55 22.03
C GLU A 304 9.31 6.68 20.78
N LEU A 305 8.15 6.73 20.11
CA LEU A 305 7.93 6.02 18.85
C LEU A 305 8.81 6.60 17.73
N ALA A 306 9.01 7.93 17.68
CA ALA A 306 9.93 8.56 16.74
C ALA A 306 11.38 8.05 16.95
N GLY A 307 11.82 7.95 18.21
CA GLY A 307 13.14 7.39 18.54
C GLY A 307 13.31 5.93 18.12
N ARG A 308 12.23 5.13 18.17
CA ARG A 308 12.29 3.70 17.80
C ARG A 308 12.17 3.45 16.30
N TYR A 309 11.32 4.20 15.59
CA TYR A 309 10.89 3.85 14.22
C TYR A 309 11.36 4.82 13.14
N LEU A 310 11.78 6.05 13.47
CA LEU A 310 12.32 7.01 12.51
C LEU A 310 13.85 7.05 12.55
N CYS A 311 14.50 5.89 12.49
CA CYS A 311 15.96 5.78 12.51
C CYS A 311 16.54 6.23 11.17
N LYS A 312 17.27 7.35 11.15
CA LYS A 312 17.89 7.93 9.96
C LYS A 312 18.94 7.02 9.31
N GLU A 313 19.62 6.24 10.11
CA GLU A 313 20.67 5.32 9.67
C GLU A 313 20.10 4.14 8.89
N SER A 314 18.88 3.72 9.21
CA SER A 314 18.21 2.60 8.53
C SER A 314 17.48 3.02 7.25
N LEU A 315 17.26 4.32 7.02
CA LEU A 315 16.61 4.82 5.82
C LEU A 315 17.49 4.62 4.60
N LYS A 316 16.98 3.88 3.61
CA LYS A 316 17.52 3.90 2.25
C LYS A 316 17.05 5.17 1.55
N GLU A 317 17.95 5.80 0.81
CA GLU A 317 17.69 6.99 0.00
C GLU A 317 17.78 6.61 -1.47
N VAL A 318 16.68 6.68 -2.19
CA VAL A 318 16.65 6.40 -3.62
C VAL A 318 16.21 7.65 -4.36
N ILE A 319 17.07 8.11 -5.25
CA ILE A 319 16.85 9.29 -6.09
C ILE A 319 16.84 8.83 -7.56
N ALA A 320 15.80 9.17 -8.29
CA ALA A 320 15.79 9.01 -9.73
C ALA A 320 15.57 10.38 -10.38
N GLY A 321 16.50 10.80 -11.23
CA GLY A 321 16.47 12.14 -11.83
C GLY A 321 17.77 12.51 -12.50
N LYS A 322 17.95 13.79 -12.79
CA LYS A 322 19.17 14.32 -13.39
C LYS A 322 20.18 14.67 -12.30
N LYS A 323 21.38 14.09 -12.39
CA LYS A 323 22.48 14.44 -11.50
C LYS A 323 23.02 15.82 -11.89
N LEU A 324 23.04 16.72 -10.94
CA LEU A 324 23.71 18.00 -11.11
C LEU A 324 25.20 17.84 -10.83
N ALA A 325 26.01 18.54 -11.63
CA ALA A 325 27.48 18.50 -11.56
C ALA A 325 28.01 19.06 -10.24
#